data_1d8b8958c9ba8591315cbf40cddd6c3c
#
_entry.id   1d8b8958c9ba8591315cbf40cddd6c3c
#
_cell.length_a   1.000
_cell.length_b   1.000
_cell.length_c   1.000
_cell.angle_alpha   90.00
_cell.angle_beta   90.00
_cell.angle_gamma   90.00
#
_symmetry.space_group_name_H-M   'P 1'
#
loop_
_entity.id
_entity.type
_entity.pdbx_description
1 polymer ?
#
loop_
_entity_poly.entity_id
_entity_poly.type
_entity_poly.pdbx_seq_one_letter_code
_entity_poly.pdbx_strand_id
1 'polypeptide(L)'
;FGFSSSIWMFGLAIFVVRSCGQGLCIHIASTSMARYFPQDRGKALSVSGLGLAGGEAFLPIIVVLVISVYGWRDAWLMTAGVFGVLALMLIPTFLKGHADRHRAYVARQSEARRDGQAGRSWTRLEVLGDRGYHAAMILLLAFPYIATGVFFHQDFIAEAKGWELERLAPGFMVPAVLKVLTSLLLGPLVDRLAAPRLVPATSLPMIVAL
;
A
#
# COMPACT_ATOMS: atom_id res chain seq x y z
N PHE A 1 -17.61 11.04 -6.20
CA PHE A 1 -18.11 11.64 -4.95
C PHE A 1 -18.77 13.00 -5.19
N GLY A 2 -18.09 13.99 -5.82
CA GLY A 2 -18.63 15.33 -6.03
C GLY A 2 -20.01 15.38 -6.72
N PHE A 3 -20.28 14.48 -7.63
CA PHE A 3 -21.56 14.37 -8.38
C PHE A 3 -22.55 13.35 -7.82
N SER A 4 -22.22 12.66 -6.73
CA SER A 4 -23.11 11.62 -6.20
C SER A 4 -24.36 12.25 -5.57
N SER A 5 -25.52 11.97 -6.16
CA SER A 5 -26.84 12.40 -5.70
C SER A 5 -27.64 11.25 -5.05
N SER A 6 -27.15 10.00 -5.19
CA SER A 6 -27.78 8.79 -4.69
C SER A 6 -26.80 7.97 -3.87
N ILE A 7 -27.32 7.27 -2.84
CA ILE A 7 -26.53 6.36 -2.01
C ILE A 7 -25.90 5.22 -2.81
N TRP A 8 -26.56 4.75 -3.85
CA TRP A 8 -26.04 3.71 -4.74
C TRP A 8 -24.86 4.21 -5.58
N MET A 9 -24.96 5.45 -6.07
CA MET A 9 -23.89 6.10 -6.81
C MET A 9 -22.68 6.37 -5.92
N PHE A 10 -22.91 6.75 -4.66
CA PHE A 10 -21.86 6.91 -3.65
C PHE A 10 -21.19 5.57 -3.34
N GLY A 11 -21.95 4.49 -3.14
CA GLY A 11 -21.44 3.14 -2.93
C GLY A 11 -20.59 2.65 -4.10
N LEU A 12 -21.05 2.87 -5.34
CA LEU A 12 -20.29 2.54 -6.54
C LEU A 12 -18.98 3.33 -6.62
N ALA A 13 -19.01 4.62 -6.30
CA ALA A 13 -17.82 5.46 -6.28
C ALA A 13 -16.79 4.97 -5.25
N ILE A 14 -17.23 4.59 -4.04
CA ILE A 14 -16.36 3.97 -3.03
C ILE A 14 -15.74 2.67 -3.57
N PHE A 15 -16.56 1.80 -4.16
CA PHE A 15 -16.09 0.53 -4.72
C PHE A 15 -15.01 0.75 -5.78
N VAL A 16 -15.24 1.66 -6.73
CA VAL A 16 -14.26 1.95 -7.79
C VAL A 16 -12.96 2.52 -7.22
N VAL A 17 -13.04 3.52 -6.33
CA VAL A 17 -11.85 4.15 -5.72
C VAL A 17 -11.05 3.13 -4.91
N ARG A 18 -11.71 2.29 -4.11
CA ARG A 18 -11.06 1.25 -3.32
C ARG A 18 -10.42 0.17 -4.20
N SER A 19 -11.14 -0.31 -5.19
CA SER A 19 -10.64 -1.36 -6.10
C SER A 19 -9.47 -0.87 -6.95
N CYS A 20 -9.57 0.32 -7.53
CA CYS A 20 -8.52 0.89 -8.37
C CYS A 20 -7.33 1.39 -7.53
N GLY A 21 -7.58 2.18 -6.50
CA GLY A 21 -6.51 2.81 -5.70
C GLY A 21 -5.80 1.81 -4.81
N GLN A 22 -6.51 1.22 -3.85
CA GLN A 22 -5.90 0.32 -2.87
C GLN A 22 -5.66 -1.09 -3.42
N GLY A 23 -6.53 -1.58 -4.30
CA GLY A 23 -6.36 -2.89 -4.90
C GLY A 23 -5.33 -2.89 -6.04
N LEU A 24 -5.76 -2.40 -7.20
CA LEU A 24 -4.99 -2.55 -8.44
C LEU A 24 -3.67 -1.77 -8.45
N CYS A 25 -3.67 -0.50 -8.07
CA CYS A 25 -2.46 0.34 -8.14
C CYS A 25 -1.34 -0.21 -7.24
N ILE A 26 -1.64 -0.56 -6.00
CA ILE A 26 -0.65 -1.10 -5.06
C ILE A 26 -0.16 -2.47 -5.54
N HIS A 27 -1.08 -3.33 -6.02
CA HIS A 27 -0.72 -4.65 -6.51
C HIS A 27 0.16 -4.59 -7.76
N ILE A 28 -0.17 -3.73 -8.73
CA ILE A 28 0.63 -3.53 -9.94
C ILE A 28 2.02 -2.99 -9.58
N ALA A 29 2.11 -1.97 -8.72
CA ALA A 29 3.37 -1.40 -8.29
C ALA A 29 4.26 -2.45 -7.62
N SER A 30 3.76 -3.14 -6.61
CA SER A 30 4.49 -4.17 -5.87
C SER A 30 4.95 -5.32 -6.75
N THR A 31 4.06 -5.81 -7.61
CA THR A 31 4.38 -6.91 -8.54
C THR A 31 5.43 -6.49 -9.56
N SER A 32 5.34 -5.26 -10.09
CA SER A 32 6.33 -4.73 -11.03
C SER A 32 7.70 -4.58 -10.38
N MET A 33 7.78 -4.03 -9.17
CA MET A 33 9.04 -3.93 -8.43
C MET A 33 9.66 -5.30 -8.18
N ALA A 34 8.87 -6.27 -7.70
CA ALA A 34 9.37 -7.62 -7.44
C ALA A 34 9.86 -8.35 -8.70
N ARG A 35 9.27 -8.07 -9.87
CA ARG A 35 9.65 -8.70 -11.16
C ARG A 35 10.86 -8.04 -11.81
N TYR A 36 10.96 -6.71 -11.74
CA TYR A 36 12.01 -5.98 -12.43
C TYR A 36 13.32 -5.87 -11.65
N PHE A 37 13.24 -6.02 -10.32
CA PHE A 37 14.39 -5.97 -9.43
C PHE A 37 14.56 -7.27 -8.62
N PRO A 38 14.87 -8.42 -9.26
CA PRO A 38 14.86 -9.72 -8.58
C PRO A 38 15.95 -9.85 -7.50
N GLN A 39 17.06 -9.11 -7.60
CA GLN A 39 18.16 -9.16 -6.63
C GLN A 39 17.96 -8.18 -5.46
N ASP A 40 17.27 -7.05 -5.69
CA ASP A 40 17.03 -5.99 -4.72
C ASP A 40 15.52 -5.78 -4.48
N ARG A 41 14.75 -6.86 -4.32
CA ARG A 41 13.29 -6.81 -4.18
C ARG A 41 12.85 -6.01 -2.97
N GLY A 42 13.50 -6.21 -1.83
CA GLY A 42 13.20 -5.53 -0.58
C GLY A 42 13.44 -4.03 -0.69
N LYS A 43 14.58 -3.63 -1.24
CA LYS A 43 14.89 -2.20 -1.48
C LYS A 43 13.90 -1.57 -2.45
N ALA A 44 13.60 -2.23 -3.58
CA ALA A 44 12.68 -1.70 -4.58
C ALA A 44 11.27 -1.51 -4.02
N LEU A 45 10.78 -2.47 -3.26
CA LEU A 45 9.48 -2.40 -2.58
C LEU A 45 9.46 -1.31 -1.51
N SER A 46 10.53 -1.16 -0.72
CA SER A 46 10.65 -0.12 0.30
C SER A 46 10.61 1.28 -0.31
N VAL A 47 11.38 1.53 -1.36
CA VAL A 47 11.39 2.82 -2.06
C VAL A 47 10.02 3.10 -2.70
N SER A 48 9.40 2.10 -3.32
CA SER A 48 8.03 2.24 -3.86
C SER A 48 7.01 2.57 -2.77
N GLY A 49 7.18 2.01 -1.58
CA GLY A 49 6.32 2.26 -0.41
C GLY A 49 6.40 3.69 0.13
N LEU A 50 7.51 4.42 -0.13
CA LEU A 50 7.65 5.82 0.30
C LEU A 50 6.59 6.74 -0.34
N GLY A 51 6.20 6.45 -1.58
CA GLY A 51 5.13 7.20 -2.24
C GLY A 51 3.79 7.08 -1.51
N LEU A 52 3.46 5.87 -1.04
CA LEU A 52 2.26 5.63 -0.24
C LEU A 52 2.35 6.34 1.11
N ALA A 53 3.46 6.19 1.82
CA ALA A 53 3.67 6.83 3.13
C ALA A 53 3.63 8.37 3.03
N GLY A 54 4.24 8.94 1.99
CA GLY A 54 4.16 10.37 1.70
C GLY A 54 2.73 10.84 1.43
N GLY A 55 1.99 10.09 0.62
CA GLY A 55 0.57 10.36 0.37
C GLY A 55 -0.26 10.34 1.66
N GLU A 56 -0.10 9.31 2.47
CA GLU A 56 -0.80 9.19 3.78
C GLU A 56 -0.45 10.32 4.75
N ALA A 57 0.78 10.84 4.71
CA ALA A 57 1.20 11.92 5.61
C ALA A 57 0.71 13.30 5.17
N PHE A 58 0.79 13.62 3.89
CA PHE A 58 0.57 14.99 3.40
C PHE A 58 -0.83 15.22 2.81
N LEU A 59 -1.41 14.23 2.12
CA LEU A 59 -2.69 14.43 1.43
C LEU A 59 -3.85 14.78 2.36
N PRO A 60 -4.00 14.17 3.54
CA PRO A 60 -5.08 14.55 4.45
C PRO A 60 -5.03 16.02 4.86
N ILE A 61 -3.84 16.55 5.12
CA ILE A 61 -3.65 17.96 5.49
C ILE A 61 -4.07 18.87 4.34
N ILE A 62 -3.62 18.56 3.12
CA ILE A 62 -3.95 19.34 1.93
C ILE A 62 -5.46 19.30 1.67
N VAL A 63 -6.07 18.12 1.77
CA VAL A 63 -7.51 17.94 1.53
C VAL A 63 -8.34 18.71 2.56
N VAL A 64 -7.98 18.66 3.84
CA VAL A 64 -8.67 19.45 4.89
C VAL A 64 -8.59 20.94 4.62
N LEU A 65 -7.42 21.47 4.23
CA LEU A 65 -7.25 22.86 3.85
C LEU A 65 -8.10 23.25 2.65
N VAL A 66 -8.17 22.40 1.62
CA VAL A 66 -9.00 22.65 0.44
C VAL A 66 -10.49 22.61 0.80
N ILE A 67 -10.92 21.66 1.63
CA ILE A 67 -12.31 21.57 2.09
C ILE A 67 -12.71 22.81 2.89
N SER A 68 -11.84 23.35 3.74
CA SER A 68 -12.15 24.53 4.56
C SER A 68 -12.37 25.79 3.73
N VAL A 69 -11.78 25.87 2.54
CA VAL A 69 -11.90 27.05 1.65
C VAL A 69 -13.00 26.89 0.62
N TYR A 70 -13.07 25.72 -0.03
CA TYR A 70 -13.92 25.47 -1.21
C TYR A 70 -15.11 24.55 -0.92
N GLY A 71 -15.16 23.95 0.26
CA GLY A 71 -16.16 22.96 0.61
C GLY A 71 -15.81 21.56 0.06
N TRP A 72 -16.51 20.55 0.57
CA TRP A 72 -16.15 19.14 0.31
C TRP A 72 -16.37 18.69 -1.13
N ARG A 73 -17.39 19.20 -1.82
CA ARG A 73 -17.69 18.82 -3.22
C ARG A 73 -16.62 19.31 -4.18
N ASP A 74 -16.27 20.58 -4.07
CA ASP A 74 -15.26 21.19 -4.95
C ASP A 74 -13.87 20.64 -4.63
N ALA A 75 -13.57 20.34 -3.37
CA ALA A 75 -12.35 19.66 -2.97
C ALA A 75 -12.19 18.30 -3.68
N TRP A 76 -13.24 17.49 -3.76
CA TRP A 76 -13.20 16.22 -4.50
C TRP A 76 -13.02 16.41 -6.00
N LEU A 77 -13.68 17.38 -6.60
CA LEU A 77 -13.55 17.69 -8.03
C LEU A 77 -12.15 18.22 -8.37
N MET A 78 -11.61 19.12 -7.55
CA MET A 78 -10.25 19.63 -7.70
C MET A 78 -9.20 18.50 -7.54
N THR A 79 -9.37 17.67 -6.54
CA THR A 79 -8.51 16.50 -6.33
C THR A 79 -8.55 15.55 -7.53
N ALA A 80 -9.73 15.23 -8.05
CA ALA A 80 -9.88 14.39 -9.23
C ALA A 80 -9.24 15.04 -10.48
N GLY A 81 -9.39 16.35 -10.65
CA GLY A 81 -8.77 17.11 -11.74
C GLY A 81 -7.25 17.08 -11.66
N VAL A 82 -6.68 17.41 -10.51
CA VAL A 82 -5.23 17.40 -10.28
C VAL A 82 -4.65 16.01 -10.52
N PHE A 83 -5.21 14.98 -9.88
CA PHE A 83 -4.72 13.60 -10.07
C PHE A 83 -4.93 13.09 -11.50
N GLY A 84 -6.04 13.47 -12.16
CA GLY A 84 -6.28 13.14 -13.56
C GLY A 84 -5.22 13.74 -14.49
N VAL A 85 -4.92 15.01 -14.34
CA VAL A 85 -3.87 15.69 -15.12
C VAL A 85 -2.50 15.10 -14.84
N LEU A 86 -2.15 14.91 -13.56
CA LEU A 86 -0.88 14.29 -13.19
C LEU A 86 -0.76 12.86 -13.75
N ALA A 87 -1.81 12.07 -13.68
CA ALA A 87 -1.81 10.72 -14.24
C ALA A 87 -1.58 10.74 -15.76
N LEU A 88 -2.28 11.60 -16.49
CA LEU A 88 -2.13 11.74 -17.95
C LEU A 88 -0.73 12.19 -18.36
N MET A 89 -0.08 13.05 -17.58
CA MET A 89 1.27 13.55 -17.86
C MET A 89 2.36 12.57 -17.41
N LEU A 90 2.24 12.03 -16.19
CA LEU A 90 3.31 11.24 -15.58
C LEU A 90 3.31 9.78 -16.03
N ILE A 91 2.13 9.16 -16.21
CA ILE A 91 2.06 7.74 -16.59
C ILE A 91 2.77 7.47 -17.91
N PRO A 92 2.51 8.18 -19.03
CA PRO A 92 3.23 7.93 -20.28
C PRO A 92 4.73 8.19 -20.14
N THR A 93 5.13 9.18 -19.35
CA THR A 93 6.52 9.55 -19.13
C THR A 93 7.29 8.48 -18.37
N PHE A 94 6.72 7.98 -17.26
CA PHE A 94 7.35 6.97 -16.43
C PHE A 94 7.24 5.54 -16.99
N LEU A 95 6.26 5.30 -17.88
CA LEU A 95 6.14 4.03 -18.58
C LEU A 95 7.10 3.91 -19.79
N LYS A 96 7.83 4.96 -20.16
CA LYS A 96 8.89 4.87 -21.16
C LYS A 96 9.91 3.80 -20.73
N GLY A 97 10.21 2.86 -21.65
CA GLY A 97 11.07 1.71 -21.36
C GLY A 97 10.42 0.56 -20.55
N HIS A 98 9.13 0.67 -20.19
CA HIS A 98 8.44 -0.44 -19.52
C HIS A 98 8.34 -1.68 -20.41
N ALA A 99 8.06 -1.50 -21.70
CA ALA A 99 8.00 -2.59 -22.67
C ALA A 99 9.35 -3.34 -22.79
N ASP A 100 10.47 -2.61 -22.72
CA ASP A 100 11.81 -3.21 -22.77
C ASP A 100 12.13 -4.01 -21.51
N ARG A 101 11.79 -3.47 -20.35
CA ARG A 101 11.92 -4.17 -19.06
C ARG A 101 11.05 -5.43 -19.02
N HIS A 102 9.84 -5.35 -19.55
CA HIS A 102 8.95 -6.50 -19.62
C HIS A 102 9.51 -7.57 -20.58
N ARG A 103 10.00 -7.18 -21.76
CA ARG A 103 10.66 -8.09 -22.70
C ARG A 103 11.87 -8.77 -22.07
N ALA A 104 12.72 -8.01 -21.39
CA ALA A 104 13.89 -8.55 -20.69
C ALA A 104 13.49 -9.51 -19.55
N TYR A 105 12.41 -9.25 -18.84
CA TYR A 105 11.88 -10.16 -17.83
C TYR A 105 11.39 -11.47 -18.44
N VAL A 106 10.60 -11.41 -19.52
CA VAL A 106 10.08 -12.59 -20.22
C VAL A 106 11.22 -13.43 -20.82
N ALA A 107 12.24 -12.78 -21.40
CA ALA A 107 13.42 -13.45 -21.94
C ALA A 107 14.16 -14.24 -20.85
N ARG A 108 14.49 -13.59 -19.72
CA ARG A 108 15.12 -14.26 -18.57
C ARG A 108 14.30 -15.43 -18.02
N GLN A 109 12.99 -15.29 -17.97
CA GLN A 109 12.11 -16.37 -17.51
C GLN A 109 12.11 -17.55 -18.50
N SER A 110 12.16 -17.28 -19.81
CA SER A 110 12.21 -18.34 -20.82
C SER A 110 13.55 -19.08 -20.82
N GLU A 111 14.66 -18.36 -20.62
CA GLU A 111 16.00 -18.95 -20.45
C GLU A 111 16.05 -19.85 -19.21
N ALA A 112 15.63 -19.34 -18.05
CA ALA A 112 15.59 -20.13 -16.82
C ALA A 112 14.72 -21.40 -16.93
N ARG A 113 13.65 -21.36 -17.74
CA ARG A 113 12.85 -22.55 -18.03
C ARG A 113 13.58 -23.55 -18.91
N ARG A 114 14.33 -23.09 -19.92
CA ARG A 114 15.12 -23.96 -20.81
C ARG A 114 16.23 -24.65 -20.04
N ASP A 115 16.87 -23.92 -19.13
CA ASP A 115 18.00 -24.43 -18.34
C ASP A 115 17.55 -25.28 -17.13
N GLY A 116 16.26 -25.53 -16.97
CA GLY A 116 15.73 -26.31 -15.84
C GLY A 116 15.86 -25.59 -14.48
N GLN A 117 16.26 -24.33 -14.49
CA GLN A 117 16.46 -23.50 -13.29
C GLN A 117 15.20 -22.69 -12.92
N ALA A 118 14.11 -22.81 -13.68
CA ALA A 118 12.87 -22.16 -13.37
C ALA A 118 12.28 -22.73 -12.07
N GLY A 119 12.11 -21.88 -11.08
CA GLY A 119 11.42 -22.25 -9.85
C GLY A 119 10.00 -22.76 -10.14
N ARG A 120 9.47 -23.60 -9.24
CA ARG A 120 8.12 -24.14 -9.34
C ARG A 120 7.10 -23.02 -9.57
N SER A 121 6.31 -23.14 -10.62
CA SER A 121 5.16 -22.25 -10.86
C SER A 121 3.95 -22.81 -10.12
N TRP A 122 3.49 -22.07 -9.09
CA TRP A 122 2.31 -22.45 -8.33
C TRP A 122 1.04 -22.01 -9.04
N THR A 123 0.07 -22.90 -9.12
CA THR A 123 -1.30 -22.55 -9.51
C THR A 123 -2.06 -21.91 -8.35
N ARG A 124 -3.15 -21.19 -8.64
CA ARG A 124 -3.99 -20.57 -7.58
C ARG A 124 -4.52 -21.58 -6.58
N LEU A 125 -4.95 -22.75 -7.07
CA LEU A 125 -5.50 -23.80 -6.21
C LEU A 125 -4.43 -24.44 -5.31
N GLU A 126 -3.21 -24.64 -5.83
CA GLU A 126 -2.09 -25.14 -5.02
C GLU A 126 -1.72 -24.16 -3.90
N VAL A 127 -1.70 -22.84 -4.20
CA VAL A 127 -1.46 -21.81 -3.20
C VAL A 127 -2.55 -21.82 -2.13
N LEU A 128 -3.81 -21.91 -2.53
CA LEU A 128 -4.95 -22.01 -1.59
C LEU A 128 -4.95 -23.30 -0.77
N GLY A 129 -4.31 -24.37 -1.24
CA GLY A 129 -4.14 -25.61 -0.50
C GLY A 129 -2.93 -25.63 0.44
N ASP A 130 -2.05 -24.63 0.37
CA ASP A 130 -0.81 -24.58 1.15
C ASP A 130 -1.04 -24.04 2.57
N ARG A 131 -0.60 -24.80 3.59
CA ARG A 131 -0.73 -24.43 5.00
C ARG A 131 0.09 -23.20 5.36
N GLY A 132 1.27 -23.04 4.75
CA GLY A 132 2.14 -21.89 4.95
C GLY A 132 1.50 -20.61 4.46
N TYR A 133 0.77 -20.67 3.31
CA TYR A 133 -0.03 -19.57 2.82
C TYR A 133 -1.09 -19.13 3.83
N HIS A 134 -1.85 -20.04 4.42
CA HIS A 134 -2.88 -19.69 5.40
C HIS A 134 -2.28 -19.09 6.68
N ALA A 135 -1.17 -19.63 7.16
CA ALA A 135 -0.46 -19.04 8.30
C ALA A 135 0.02 -17.61 8.01
N ALA A 136 0.60 -17.38 6.83
CA ALA A 136 1.01 -16.05 6.40
C ALA A 136 -0.19 -15.09 6.23
N MET A 137 -1.32 -15.57 5.71
CA MET A 137 -2.55 -14.78 5.56
C MET A 137 -3.09 -14.30 6.91
N ILE A 138 -3.11 -15.14 7.94
CA ILE A 138 -3.56 -14.74 9.28
C ILE A 138 -2.70 -13.58 9.80
N LEU A 139 -1.39 -13.68 9.68
CA LEU A 139 -0.46 -12.61 10.11
C LEU A 139 -0.63 -11.33 9.29
N LEU A 140 -0.80 -11.46 7.97
CA LEU A 140 -1.01 -10.30 7.09
C LEU A 140 -2.35 -9.60 7.35
N LEU A 141 -3.39 -10.33 7.76
CA LEU A 141 -4.70 -9.78 8.07
C LEU A 141 -4.76 -9.13 9.47
N ALA A 142 -3.95 -9.60 10.41
CA ALA A 142 -3.98 -9.08 11.78
C ALA A 142 -3.67 -7.58 11.84
N PHE A 143 -2.62 -7.13 11.17
CA PHE A 143 -2.22 -5.71 11.20
C PHE A 143 -3.30 -4.77 10.62
N PRO A 144 -3.79 -4.95 9.38
CA PRO A 144 -4.82 -4.06 8.85
C PRO A 144 -6.13 -4.14 9.63
N TYR A 145 -6.48 -5.29 10.22
CA TYR A 145 -7.65 -5.42 11.08
C TYR A 145 -7.53 -4.53 12.31
N ILE A 146 -6.42 -4.64 13.05
CA ILE A 146 -6.17 -3.85 14.27
C ILE A 146 -6.05 -2.36 13.93
N ALA A 147 -5.24 -2.01 12.93
CA ALA A 147 -5.03 -0.62 12.53
C ALA A 147 -6.34 0.05 12.08
N THR A 148 -7.17 -0.66 11.33
CA THR A 148 -8.48 -0.17 10.90
C THR A 148 -9.42 -0.02 12.09
N GLY A 149 -9.44 -0.98 13.01
CA GLY A 149 -10.22 -0.92 14.25
C GLY A 149 -9.88 0.32 15.08
N VAL A 150 -8.60 0.54 15.35
CA VAL A 150 -8.13 1.72 16.08
C VAL A 150 -8.50 3.02 15.35
N PHE A 151 -8.29 3.07 14.03
CA PHE A 151 -8.59 4.25 13.23
C PHE A 151 -10.07 4.64 13.25
N PHE A 152 -10.97 3.67 13.10
CA PHE A 152 -12.42 3.94 13.10
C PHE A 152 -13.00 4.19 14.51
N HIS A 153 -12.34 3.72 15.55
CA HIS A 153 -12.80 3.90 16.95
C HIS A 153 -12.00 4.95 17.71
N GLN A 154 -11.14 5.73 17.05
CA GLN A 154 -10.28 6.71 17.68
C GLN A 154 -11.05 7.73 18.52
N ASP A 155 -12.20 8.22 18.02
CA ASP A 155 -13.02 9.20 18.72
C ASP A 155 -13.58 8.60 20.02
N PHE A 156 -14.09 7.38 19.97
CA PHE A 156 -14.56 6.66 21.15
C PHE A 156 -13.43 6.39 22.16
N ILE A 157 -12.23 6.02 21.67
CA ILE A 157 -11.06 5.81 22.53
C ILE A 157 -10.63 7.12 23.21
N ALA A 158 -10.65 8.23 22.47
CA ALA A 158 -10.34 9.54 23.01
C ALA A 158 -11.32 9.93 24.12
N GLU A 159 -12.61 9.81 23.87
CA GLU A 159 -13.67 10.11 24.84
C GLU A 159 -13.54 9.23 26.08
N ALA A 160 -13.38 7.92 25.92
CA ALA A 160 -13.22 6.97 27.03
C ALA A 160 -11.97 7.25 27.91
N LYS A 161 -10.92 7.86 27.32
CA LYS A 161 -9.69 8.23 28.02
C LYS A 161 -9.64 9.71 28.46
N GLY A 162 -10.67 10.49 28.16
CA GLY A 162 -10.69 11.92 28.44
C GLY A 162 -9.64 12.72 27.67
N TRP A 163 -9.27 12.25 26.47
CA TRP A 163 -8.31 12.96 25.62
C TRP A 163 -9.02 13.90 24.66
N GLU A 164 -8.48 15.10 24.51
CA GLU A 164 -8.93 16.03 23.48
C GLU A 164 -8.52 15.51 22.10
N LEU A 165 -9.45 15.57 21.13
CA LEU A 165 -9.23 15.08 19.75
C LEU A 165 -8.02 15.77 19.09
N GLU A 166 -7.79 17.04 19.42
CA GLU A 166 -6.66 17.83 18.92
C GLU A 166 -5.30 17.26 19.34
N ARG A 167 -5.22 16.56 20.47
CA ARG A 167 -4.00 15.88 20.94
C ARG A 167 -3.72 14.58 20.20
N LEU A 168 -4.72 13.98 19.55
CA LEU A 168 -4.54 12.78 18.74
C LEU A 168 -3.94 13.09 17.37
N ALA A 169 -4.18 14.27 16.82
CA ALA A 169 -3.71 14.64 15.49
C ALA A 169 -2.18 14.47 15.30
N PRO A 170 -1.30 14.93 16.22
CA PRO A 170 0.14 14.67 16.15
C PRO A 170 0.48 13.19 16.28
N GLY A 171 -0.35 12.39 16.96
CA GLY A 171 -0.18 10.95 17.10
C GLY A 171 -0.17 10.20 15.77
N PHE A 172 -0.85 10.71 14.75
CA PHE A 172 -0.84 10.11 13.40
C PHE A 172 0.44 10.36 12.62
N MET A 173 1.21 11.39 12.95
CA MET A 173 2.50 11.64 12.29
C MET A 173 3.56 10.62 12.72
N VAL A 174 3.52 10.16 13.97
CA VAL A 174 4.50 9.20 14.51
C VAL A 174 4.47 7.88 13.74
N PRO A 175 3.33 7.21 13.53
CA PRO A 175 3.26 6.01 12.68
C PRO A 175 3.75 6.24 11.25
N ALA A 176 3.48 7.38 10.64
CA ALA A 176 3.92 7.68 9.28
C ALA A 176 5.46 7.78 9.20
N VAL A 177 6.09 8.48 10.13
CA VAL A 177 7.55 8.57 10.22
C VAL A 177 8.18 7.21 10.51
N LEU A 178 7.64 6.48 11.49
CA LEU A 178 8.12 5.14 11.82
C LEU A 178 7.97 4.17 10.65
N LYS A 179 6.88 4.24 9.89
CA LYS A 179 6.64 3.43 8.67
C LYS A 179 7.72 3.69 7.62
N VAL A 180 8.09 4.95 7.39
CA VAL A 180 9.17 5.32 6.48
C VAL A 180 10.50 4.75 6.94
N LEU A 181 10.89 5.02 8.19
CA LEU A 181 12.15 4.54 8.76
C LEU A 181 12.24 3.02 8.74
N THR A 182 11.20 2.34 9.20
CA THR A 182 11.13 0.88 9.22
C THR A 182 11.20 0.30 7.81
N SER A 183 10.50 0.89 6.84
CA SER A 183 10.52 0.44 5.45
C SER A 183 11.92 0.54 4.84
N LEU A 184 12.62 1.65 5.07
CA LEU A 184 13.98 1.85 4.57
C LEU A 184 15.00 0.89 5.22
N LEU A 185 14.84 0.60 6.50
CA LEU A 185 15.71 -0.31 7.24
C LEU A 185 15.43 -1.79 6.91
N LEU A 186 14.15 -2.16 6.86
CA LEU A 186 13.75 -3.56 6.61
C LEU A 186 13.93 -3.98 5.16
N GLY A 187 13.87 -3.07 4.19
CA GLY A 187 14.06 -3.41 2.79
C GLY A 187 15.37 -4.16 2.51
N PRO A 188 16.53 -3.58 2.82
CA PRO A 188 17.81 -4.27 2.69
C PRO A 188 17.95 -5.50 3.59
N LEU A 189 17.29 -5.51 4.75
CA LEU A 189 17.33 -6.62 5.70
C LEU A 189 16.57 -7.84 5.16
N VAL A 190 15.42 -7.63 4.52
CA VAL A 190 14.65 -8.69 3.84
C VAL A 190 15.46 -9.33 2.72
N ASP A 191 16.20 -8.53 1.96
CA ASP A 191 17.06 -9.03 0.88
C ASP A 191 18.20 -9.91 1.41
N ARG A 192 18.70 -9.64 2.64
CA ARG A 192 19.81 -10.39 3.28
C ARG A 192 19.35 -11.62 4.05
N LEU A 193 18.27 -11.51 4.84
CA LEU A 193 17.88 -12.53 5.84
C LEU A 193 16.78 -13.48 5.37
N ALA A 194 16.15 -13.24 4.24
CA ALA A 194 14.92 -13.87 3.76
C ALA A 194 13.68 -13.58 4.63
N ALA A 195 12.55 -13.31 3.98
CA ALA A 195 11.31 -12.87 4.62
C ALA A 195 10.80 -13.78 5.76
N PRO A 196 10.84 -15.14 5.66
CA PRO A 196 10.30 -16.00 6.72
C PRO A 196 10.98 -15.84 8.10
N ARG A 197 12.24 -15.42 8.12
CA ARG A 197 12.98 -15.21 9.38
C ARG A 197 12.61 -13.92 10.09
N LEU A 198 12.08 -12.95 9.35
CA LEU A 198 11.71 -11.65 9.89
C LEU A 198 10.26 -11.60 10.40
N VAL A 199 9.41 -12.56 9.99
CA VAL A 199 8.00 -12.61 10.39
C VAL A 199 7.82 -12.60 11.91
N PRO A 200 8.53 -13.41 12.72
CA PRO A 200 8.41 -13.33 14.18
C PRO A 200 8.78 -11.97 14.75
N ALA A 201 9.84 -11.35 14.22
CA ALA A 201 10.31 -10.05 14.69
C ALA A 201 9.32 -8.91 14.41
N THR A 202 8.52 -9.00 13.34
CA THR A 202 7.47 -8.03 13.03
C THR A 202 6.20 -8.22 13.86
N SER A 203 5.93 -9.45 14.32
CA SER A 203 4.74 -9.77 15.10
C SER A 203 4.89 -9.38 16.59
N LEU A 204 6.11 -9.46 17.16
CA LEU A 204 6.36 -9.17 18.56
C LEU A 204 5.94 -7.75 18.99
N PRO A 205 6.31 -6.66 18.31
CA PRO A 205 5.88 -5.31 18.68
C PRO A 205 4.36 -5.14 18.66
N MET A 206 3.69 -5.84 17.75
CA MET A 206 2.23 -5.77 17.65
C MET A 206 1.55 -6.45 18.85
N ILE A 207 2.09 -7.59 19.32
CA ILE A 207 1.56 -8.29 20.50
C ILE A 207 1.78 -7.46 21.76
N VAL A 208 2.92 -6.77 21.87
CA VAL A 208 3.24 -5.92 23.03
C VAL A 208 2.39 -4.65 23.06
N ALA A 209 1.96 -4.16 21.90
CA ALA A 209 1.16 -2.93 21.79
C ALA A 209 -0.35 -3.15 22.06
N LEU A 210 -0.84 -4.39 22.07
CA LEU A 210 -2.23 -4.77 22.38
C LEU A 210 -2.42 -5.06 23.86
#